data_875f749081fac9c5bb7610e538c14a12
#
_entry.id   875f749081fac9c5bb7610e538c14a12
#
_cell.length_a   1.000
_cell.length_b   1.000
_cell.length_c   1.000
_cell.angle_alpha   90.00
_cell.angle_beta   90.00
_cell.angle_gamma   90.00
#
_symmetry.space_group_name_H-M   'P 1'
#
loop_
_entity.id
_entity.type
_entity.pdbx_description
1 polymer ?
#
loop_
_entity_poly.entity_id
_entity_poly.type
_entity_poly.pdbx_seq_one_letter_code
_entity_poly.pdbx_strand_id
1 'polypeptide(L)'
;NEILYKSLSRTLNRSKERPAAHDGIDGVEQLDKIIAIDQSPIGRTPRSNPATYTGLFDLIRDVFASTADAKARGYKSNRFSFNVKGGRCEACSGDGIIRIEMHFLPDVYVPCDVCKGHRYNRETLEVRYKGKNIYEVLDMTCEEALEFFGALPRLAQKLQTMVDVGLGYVKLGQPSTQLSGGEAQRVKLATELSRRTTGRTLYVLDEPTTGLHMADVEKLNEVIQRLADAGNSLVIIEHNLDVIKTADYVIDMGLSLIHI
;
A
#
# COMPACT_ATOMS: atom_id res chain seq x y z
N ASN A 1 7.97 -12.85 -15.50
CA ASN A 1 7.40 -13.45 -14.26
C ASN A 1 7.63 -14.96 -14.20
N GLU A 2 7.33 -15.74 -15.28
CA GLU A 2 7.27 -17.20 -15.25
C GLU A 2 8.61 -17.90 -14.98
N ILE A 3 9.72 -17.34 -15.43
CA ILE A 3 11.06 -17.91 -15.21
C ILE A 3 11.75 -17.15 -14.08
N LEU A 4 12.18 -15.92 -14.32
CA LEU A 4 13.03 -15.14 -13.40
C LEU A 4 12.39 -14.99 -12.00
N TYR A 5 11.19 -14.42 -11.92
CA TYR A 5 10.53 -14.18 -10.64
C TYR A 5 10.25 -15.49 -9.88
N LYS A 6 9.63 -16.48 -10.52
CA LYS A 6 9.30 -17.74 -9.86
C LYS A 6 10.52 -18.54 -9.43
N SER A 7 11.58 -18.55 -10.24
CA SER A 7 12.82 -19.24 -9.89
C SER A 7 13.51 -18.60 -8.71
N LEU A 8 13.71 -17.28 -8.74
CA LEU A 8 14.33 -16.54 -7.64
C LEU A 8 13.45 -16.54 -6.38
N SER A 9 12.13 -16.40 -6.53
CA SER A 9 11.20 -16.49 -5.39
C SER A 9 11.24 -17.86 -4.71
N ARG A 10 11.40 -18.93 -5.48
CA ARG A 10 11.57 -20.28 -4.94
C ARG A 10 12.86 -20.43 -4.16
N THR A 11 13.97 -19.89 -4.69
CA THR A 11 15.30 -20.03 -4.08
C THR A 11 15.47 -19.11 -2.87
N LEU A 12 15.12 -17.83 -3.01
CA LEU A 12 15.36 -16.79 -2.00
C LEU A 12 14.22 -16.67 -0.98
N ASN A 13 12.97 -16.69 -1.46
CA ASN A 13 11.80 -16.48 -0.61
C ASN A 13 11.11 -17.77 -0.18
N ARG A 14 11.63 -18.95 -0.58
CA ARG A 14 11.06 -20.28 -0.30
C ARG A 14 9.62 -20.45 -0.82
N SER A 15 9.29 -19.83 -1.94
CA SER A 15 7.99 -19.98 -2.59
C SER A 15 7.78 -21.41 -3.09
N LYS A 16 6.51 -21.86 -3.09
CA LYS A 16 6.11 -23.19 -3.62
C LYS A 16 5.82 -23.16 -5.12
N GLU A 17 5.83 -21.99 -5.74
CA GLU A 17 5.58 -21.85 -7.17
C GLU A 17 6.70 -22.47 -7.99
N ARG A 18 6.32 -23.13 -9.09
CA ARG A 18 7.27 -23.76 -10.01
C ARG A 18 7.55 -22.81 -11.17
N PRO A 19 8.83 -22.50 -11.45
CA PRO A 19 9.18 -21.76 -12.65
C PRO A 19 8.93 -22.61 -13.92
N ALA A 20 8.82 -21.94 -15.06
CA ALA A 20 8.86 -22.59 -16.36
C ALA A 20 10.25 -23.21 -16.60
N ALA A 21 10.35 -24.12 -17.58
CA ALA A 21 11.61 -24.79 -17.93
C ALA A 21 12.67 -23.75 -18.33
N HIS A 22 13.88 -23.88 -17.78
CA HIS A 22 15.04 -23.05 -18.05
C HIS A 22 16.32 -23.79 -17.61
N ASP A 23 17.46 -23.44 -18.18
CA ASP A 23 18.73 -24.13 -17.91
C ASP A 23 19.34 -23.76 -16.55
N GLY A 24 19.19 -22.50 -16.13
CA GLY A 24 19.68 -21.98 -14.85
C GLY A 24 19.60 -20.47 -14.75
N ILE A 25 19.97 -19.95 -13.58
CA ILE A 25 20.13 -18.51 -13.31
C ILE A 25 21.41 -18.34 -12.52
N ASP A 26 22.36 -17.59 -13.05
CA ASP A 26 23.62 -17.25 -12.40
C ASP A 26 23.48 -15.96 -11.56
N GLY A 27 24.33 -15.79 -10.56
CA GLY A 27 24.39 -14.58 -9.73
C GLY A 27 23.34 -14.54 -8.61
N VAL A 28 22.61 -15.62 -8.36
CA VAL A 28 21.57 -15.68 -7.31
C VAL A 28 22.16 -15.42 -5.91
N GLU A 29 23.41 -15.77 -5.68
CA GLU A 29 24.14 -15.58 -4.42
C GLU A 29 24.38 -14.09 -4.09
N GLN A 30 24.23 -13.20 -5.06
CA GLN A 30 24.35 -11.76 -4.87
C GLN A 30 23.06 -11.14 -4.29
N LEU A 31 21.96 -11.89 -4.27
CA LEU A 31 20.66 -11.44 -3.84
C LEU A 31 20.21 -12.12 -2.54
N ASP A 32 19.59 -11.37 -1.66
CA ASP A 32 18.98 -11.89 -0.43
C ASP A 32 17.48 -12.14 -0.59
N LYS A 33 16.83 -11.38 -1.48
CA LYS A 33 15.36 -11.37 -1.62
C LYS A 33 14.94 -10.90 -3.00
N ILE A 34 13.75 -11.37 -3.44
CA ILE A 34 13.06 -10.82 -4.61
C ILE A 34 11.65 -10.36 -4.21
N ILE A 35 11.23 -9.22 -4.72
CA ILE A 35 9.91 -8.62 -4.49
C ILE A 35 9.31 -8.20 -5.82
N ALA A 36 8.12 -8.72 -6.13
CA ALA A 36 7.32 -8.22 -7.24
C ALA A 36 6.35 -7.15 -6.75
N ILE A 37 6.31 -6.04 -7.46
CA ILE A 37 5.39 -4.93 -7.23
C ILE A 37 4.51 -4.82 -8.47
N ASP A 38 3.40 -5.53 -8.43
CA ASP A 38 2.41 -5.64 -9.49
C ASP A 38 1.14 -4.85 -9.17
N GLN A 39 0.23 -4.77 -10.12
CA GLN A 39 -1.05 -4.07 -10.02
C GLN A 39 -2.14 -4.86 -9.30
N SER A 40 -1.83 -6.02 -8.70
CA SER A 40 -2.80 -6.80 -7.93
C SER A 40 -3.28 -6.02 -6.69
N PRO A 41 -4.55 -6.18 -6.28
CA PRO A 41 -5.10 -5.48 -5.13
C PRO A 41 -4.29 -5.71 -3.85
N ILE A 42 -4.16 -4.68 -3.00
CA ILE A 42 -3.50 -4.78 -1.68
C ILE A 42 -4.33 -5.55 -0.64
N GLY A 43 -5.52 -5.99 -1.02
CA GLY A 43 -6.41 -6.83 -0.23
C GLY A 43 -7.74 -7.04 -0.93
N ARG A 44 -8.52 -8.00 -0.46
CA ARG A 44 -9.78 -8.42 -1.09
C ARG A 44 -11.01 -8.04 -0.28
N THR A 45 -10.84 -7.35 0.84
CA THR A 45 -11.93 -7.01 1.75
C THR A 45 -12.05 -5.49 1.93
N PRO A 46 -13.23 -4.96 2.28
CA PRO A 46 -13.40 -3.54 2.57
C PRO A 46 -12.55 -3.02 3.73
N ARG A 47 -11.98 -3.92 4.56
CA ARG A 47 -11.08 -3.58 5.68
C ARG A 47 -9.65 -3.32 5.25
N SER A 48 -9.25 -3.84 4.09
CA SER A 48 -7.94 -3.56 3.52
C SER A 48 -7.94 -2.15 2.95
N ASN A 49 -7.00 -1.32 3.35
CA ASN A 49 -6.85 0.06 2.92
C ASN A 49 -5.37 0.48 2.98
N PRO A 50 -4.99 1.63 2.41
CA PRO A 50 -3.61 2.11 2.44
C PRO A 50 -3.01 2.17 3.84
N ALA A 51 -3.75 2.68 4.84
CA ALA A 51 -3.25 2.79 6.21
C ALA A 51 -2.94 1.43 6.84
N THR A 52 -3.78 0.41 6.60
CA THR A 52 -3.54 -0.95 7.14
C THR A 52 -2.38 -1.65 6.44
N TYR A 53 -2.27 -1.51 5.13
CA TYR A 53 -1.24 -2.17 4.34
C TYR A 53 0.16 -1.63 4.63
N THR A 54 0.31 -0.31 4.77
CA THR A 54 1.58 0.34 5.07
C THR A 54 1.98 0.27 6.54
N GLY A 55 1.08 -0.21 7.42
CA GLY A 55 1.28 -0.20 8.87
C GLY A 55 1.16 1.20 9.50
N LEU A 56 0.66 2.21 8.77
CA LEU A 56 0.31 3.53 9.32
C LEU A 56 -0.80 3.42 10.37
N PHE A 57 -1.77 2.53 10.13
CA PHE A 57 -2.91 2.37 11.02
C PHE A 57 -2.53 1.95 12.44
N ASP A 58 -1.50 1.14 12.60
CA ASP A 58 -1.02 0.72 13.92
C ASP A 58 -0.46 1.92 14.70
N LEU A 59 0.33 2.77 14.04
CA LEU A 59 0.87 3.99 14.63
C LEU A 59 -0.25 5.00 14.97
N ILE A 60 -1.25 5.14 14.09
CA ILE A 60 -2.41 6.01 14.35
C ILE A 60 -3.19 5.52 15.58
N ARG A 61 -3.44 4.21 15.70
CA ARG A 61 -4.12 3.63 16.87
C ARG A 61 -3.37 3.89 18.17
N ASP A 62 -2.04 3.81 18.14
CA ASP A 62 -1.20 4.10 19.32
C ASP A 62 -1.28 5.59 19.72
N VAL A 63 -1.35 6.49 18.74
CA VAL A 63 -1.56 7.93 19.01
C VAL A 63 -2.91 8.14 19.71
N PHE A 64 -3.99 7.54 19.20
CA PHE A 64 -5.30 7.66 19.85
C PHE A 64 -5.32 7.06 21.25
N ALA A 65 -4.69 5.91 21.47
CA ALA A 65 -4.58 5.28 22.79
C ALA A 65 -3.75 6.11 23.77
N SER A 66 -2.87 6.97 23.29
CA SER A 66 -2.05 7.86 24.12
C SER A 66 -2.78 9.11 24.61
N THR A 67 -3.95 9.43 24.05
CA THR A 67 -4.74 10.62 24.44
C THR A 67 -5.22 10.55 25.90
N ALA A 68 -5.44 11.70 26.52
CA ALA A 68 -5.94 11.77 27.91
C ALA A 68 -7.31 11.07 28.04
N ASP A 69 -8.23 11.29 27.09
CA ASP A 69 -9.56 10.69 27.08
C ASP A 69 -9.51 9.17 26.98
N ALA A 70 -8.65 8.63 26.10
CA ALA A 70 -8.48 7.18 25.96
C ALA A 70 -7.92 6.56 27.24
N LYS A 71 -6.92 7.20 27.85
CA LYS A 71 -6.32 6.75 29.13
C LYS A 71 -7.33 6.78 30.26
N ALA A 72 -8.11 7.86 30.39
CA ALA A 72 -9.16 7.98 31.41
C ALA A 72 -10.22 6.88 31.30
N ARG A 73 -10.53 6.44 30.07
CA ARG A 73 -11.49 5.35 29.78
C ARG A 73 -10.86 3.96 29.78
N GLY A 74 -9.53 3.84 30.00
CA GLY A 74 -8.80 2.57 29.92
C GLY A 74 -8.72 1.98 28.52
N TYR A 75 -8.83 2.80 27.47
CA TYR A 75 -8.80 2.36 26.08
C TYR A 75 -7.37 2.14 25.61
N LYS A 76 -7.08 0.95 25.14
CA LYS A 76 -5.81 0.56 24.50
C LYS A 76 -5.92 0.66 22.97
N SER A 77 -4.82 0.52 22.24
CA SER A 77 -4.78 0.62 20.77
C SER A 77 -5.76 -0.33 20.05
N ASN A 78 -6.06 -1.48 20.64
CA ASN A 78 -7.06 -2.42 20.12
C ASN A 78 -8.48 -1.83 20.07
N ARG A 79 -8.82 -0.89 20.95
CA ARG A 79 -10.12 -0.20 20.94
C ARG A 79 -10.33 0.56 19.64
N PHE A 80 -9.27 1.08 19.05
CA PHE A 80 -9.26 1.87 17.83
C PHE A 80 -9.09 1.02 16.56
N SER A 81 -9.19 -0.31 16.66
CA SER A 81 -9.19 -1.22 15.52
C SER A 81 -10.61 -1.58 15.09
N PHE A 82 -10.93 -1.37 13.82
CA PHE A 82 -12.19 -1.84 13.24
C PHE A 82 -12.21 -3.36 12.98
N ASN A 83 -11.08 -4.04 13.17
CA ASN A 83 -10.99 -5.50 13.03
C ASN A 83 -11.29 -6.27 14.33
N VAL A 84 -11.23 -5.59 15.48
CA VAL A 84 -11.35 -6.19 16.82
C VAL A 84 -12.64 -5.77 17.49
N LYS A 85 -13.30 -6.69 18.19
CA LYS A 85 -14.49 -6.39 19.00
C LYS A 85 -14.19 -5.35 20.08
N GLY A 86 -15.21 -4.59 20.46
CA GLY A 86 -15.15 -3.61 21.54
C GLY A 86 -15.15 -2.16 21.05
N GLY A 87 -14.42 -1.81 19.99
CA GLY A 87 -14.40 -0.45 19.43
C GLY A 87 -15.10 -0.31 18.08
N ARG A 88 -15.26 -1.40 17.36
CA ARG A 88 -15.91 -1.40 16.05
C ARG A 88 -17.44 -1.39 16.16
N CYS A 89 -18.09 -1.00 15.10
CA CYS A 89 -19.53 -1.22 14.94
C CYS A 89 -19.80 -2.72 14.78
N GLU A 90 -20.60 -3.29 15.68
CA GLU A 90 -20.89 -4.72 15.63
C GLU A 90 -21.94 -5.06 14.55
N ALA A 91 -22.79 -4.12 14.14
CA ALA A 91 -23.78 -4.35 13.09
C ALA A 91 -23.14 -4.68 11.73
N CYS A 92 -22.06 -3.98 11.36
CA CYS A 92 -21.28 -4.25 10.15
C CYS A 92 -19.92 -4.93 10.43
N SER A 93 -19.68 -5.33 11.68
CA SER A 93 -18.41 -5.92 12.10
C SER A 93 -17.16 -5.09 11.75
N GLY A 94 -17.32 -3.76 11.62
CA GLY A 94 -16.24 -2.84 11.27
C GLY A 94 -16.04 -2.60 9.77
N ASP A 95 -16.86 -3.19 8.90
CA ASP A 95 -16.75 -2.98 7.45
C ASP A 95 -17.22 -1.59 7.01
N GLY A 96 -18.10 -0.95 7.79
CA GLY A 96 -18.75 0.32 7.45
C GLY A 96 -19.86 0.16 6.42
N ILE A 97 -19.91 -0.97 5.74
CA ILE A 97 -20.90 -1.31 4.71
C ILE A 97 -21.54 -2.65 5.02
N ILE A 98 -22.73 -2.86 4.47
CA ILE A 98 -23.47 -4.13 4.51
C ILE A 98 -23.55 -4.64 3.07
N ARG A 99 -23.16 -5.90 2.87
CA ARG A 99 -23.31 -6.59 1.60
C ARG A 99 -24.70 -7.18 1.53
N ILE A 100 -25.44 -6.84 0.49
CA ILE A 100 -26.72 -7.43 0.15
C ILE A 100 -26.47 -8.42 -0.99
N GLU A 101 -26.56 -9.71 -0.68
CA GLU A 101 -26.38 -10.78 -1.67
C GLU A 101 -27.59 -10.85 -2.59
N MET A 102 -27.35 -10.82 -3.88
CA MET A 102 -28.38 -10.91 -4.92
C MET A 102 -28.12 -12.16 -5.77
N HIS A 103 -29.05 -13.14 -5.72
CA HIS A 103 -28.84 -14.45 -6.35
C HIS A 103 -28.55 -14.43 -7.86
N PHE A 104 -29.02 -13.41 -8.59
CA PHE A 104 -28.86 -13.33 -10.05
C PHE A 104 -28.20 -12.03 -10.53
N LEU A 105 -27.83 -11.14 -9.62
CA LEU A 105 -27.20 -9.84 -9.91
C LEU A 105 -25.93 -9.69 -9.07
N PRO A 106 -25.02 -8.79 -9.45
CA PRO A 106 -23.87 -8.46 -8.60
C PRO A 106 -24.33 -7.98 -7.22
N ASP A 107 -23.59 -8.37 -6.19
CA ASP A 107 -23.86 -7.94 -4.82
C ASP A 107 -23.86 -6.42 -4.70
N VAL A 108 -24.80 -5.90 -3.91
CA VAL A 108 -24.90 -4.46 -3.63
C VAL A 108 -24.31 -4.17 -2.26
N TYR A 109 -23.48 -3.14 -2.20
CA TYR A 109 -22.86 -2.66 -0.97
C TYR A 109 -23.50 -1.34 -0.56
N VAL A 110 -24.12 -1.31 0.63
CA VAL A 110 -24.76 -0.12 1.18
C VAL A 110 -24.07 0.31 2.47
N PRO A 111 -24.00 1.63 2.78
CA PRO A 111 -23.50 2.09 4.08
C PRO A 111 -24.28 1.45 5.23
N CYS A 112 -23.58 1.08 6.29
CA CYS A 112 -24.22 0.52 7.49
C CYS A 112 -25.12 1.56 8.16
N ASP A 113 -26.39 1.23 8.38
CA ASP A 113 -27.37 2.14 8.96
C ASP A 113 -27.06 2.55 10.40
N VAL A 114 -26.36 1.70 11.15
CA VAL A 114 -26.02 1.95 12.55
C VAL A 114 -24.85 2.91 12.67
N CYS A 115 -23.74 2.66 11.98
CA CYS A 115 -22.54 3.51 12.06
C CYS A 115 -22.45 4.52 10.92
N LYS A 116 -23.36 4.56 9.97
CA LYS A 116 -23.37 5.47 8.82
C LYS A 116 -22.03 5.46 8.03
N GLY A 117 -21.41 4.28 7.91
CA GLY A 117 -20.13 4.14 7.23
C GLY A 117 -18.89 4.34 8.12
N HIS A 118 -19.05 4.81 9.35
CA HIS A 118 -17.92 5.20 10.20
C HIS A 118 -17.12 4.03 10.79
N ARG A 119 -17.57 2.77 10.67
CA ARG A 119 -16.88 1.54 11.10
C ARG A 119 -16.77 1.33 12.61
N TYR A 120 -16.93 2.36 13.44
CA TYR A 120 -16.76 2.33 14.89
C TYR A 120 -18.07 2.55 15.63
N ASN A 121 -18.09 2.17 16.91
CA ASN A 121 -19.16 2.53 17.81
C ASN A 121 -18.99 3.98 18.30
N ARG A 122 -20.07 4.53 18.88
CA ARG A 122 -20.13 5.92 19.29
C ARG A 122 -19.05 6.28 20.33
N GLU A 123 -18.84 5.43 21.32
CA GLU A 123 -17.92 5.68 22.41
C GLU A 123 -16.45 5.78 21.90
N THR A 124 -16.08 5.01 20.89
CA THR A 124 -14.75 5.09 20.26
C THR A 124 -14.60 6.39 19.48
N LEU A 125 -15.65 6.87 18.80
CA LEU A 125 -15.64 8.11 18.04
C LEU A 125 -15.65 9.37 18.92
N GLU A 126 -15.99 9.26 20.20
CA GLU A 126 -15.88 10.39 21.15
C GLU A 126 -14.43 10.75 21.45
N VAL A 127 -13.50 9.79 21.37
CA VAL A 127 -12.07 10.06 21.59
C VAL A 127 -11.51 10.87 20.43
N ARG A 128 -10.85 11.99 20.75
CA ARG A 128 -10.30 12.91 19.74
C ARG A 128 -8.81 13.16 19.97
N TYR A 129 -8.10 13.24 18.84
CA TYR A 129 -6.72 13.73 18.80
C TYR A 129 -6.66 14.97 17.90
N LYS A 130 -6.17 16.10 18.43
CA LYS A 130 -6.20 17.42 17.75
C LYS A 130 -7.59 17.75 17.14
N GLY A 131 -8.67 17.44 17.87
CA GLY A 131 -10.04 17.72 17.46
C GLY A 131 -10.67 16.72 16.49
N LYS A 132 -9.94 15.75 15.95
CA LYS A 132 -10.40 14.73 15.01
C LYS A 132 -10.56 13.37 15.69
N ASN A 133 -11.63 12.64 15.37
CA ASN A 133 -11.78 11.24 15.77
C ASN A 133 -11.07 10.30 14.78
N ILE A 134 -10.98 9.00 15.11
CA ILE A 134 -10.24 8.05 14.27
C ILE A 134 -10.84 7.84 12.87
N TYR A 135 -12.16 7.94 12.71
CA TYR A 135 -12.79 7.88 11.41
C TYR A 135 -12.44 9.11 10.56
N GLU A 136 -12.53 10.31 11.13
CA GLU A 136 -12.16 11.55 10.46
C GLU A 136 -10.70 11.56 10.01
N VAL A 137 -9.81 10.92 10.79
CA VAL A 137 -8.40 10.74 10.40
C VAL A 137 -8.26 9.73 9.26
N LEU A 138 -9.00 8.63 9.26
CA LEU A 138 -8.97 7.67 8.16
C LEU A 138 -9.60 8.23 6.86
N ASP A 139 -10.45 9.24 6.97
CA ASP A 139 -11.05 9.93 5.82
C ASP A 139 -10.15 11.04 5.24
N MET A 140 -9.06 11.39 5.91
CA MET A 140 -8.04 12.30 5.39
C MET A 140 -7.31 11.69 4.20
N THR A 141 -6.91 12.55 3.25
CA THR A 141 -5.93 12.21 2.23
C THR A 141 -4.53 12.03 2.86
N CYS A 142 -3.61 11.39 2.13
CA CYS A 142 -2.23 11.24 2.63
C CYS A 142 -1.54 12.60 2.85
N GLU A 143 -1.82 13.61 2.02
CA GLU A 143 -1.31 14.98 2.18
C GLU A 143 -1.86 15.65 3.44
N GLU A 144 -3.18 15.64 3.63
CA GLU A 144 -3.82 16.17 4.83
C GLU A 144 -3.31 15.49 6.11
N ALA A 145 -3.14 14.16 6.05
CA ALA A 145 -2.63 13.39 7.17
C ALA A 145 -1.14 13.69 7.46
N LEU A 146 -0.33 13.94 6.42
CA LEU A 146 1.06 14.35 6.56
C LEU A 146 1.17 15.67 7.32
N GLU A 147 0.35 16.65 6.94
CA GLU A 147 0.30 17.94 7.63
C GLU A 147 -0.19 17.78 9.08
N PHE A 148 -1.27 17.00 9.27
CA PHE A 148 -1.86 16.74 10.60
C PHE A 148 -0.90 16.04 11.57
N PHE A 149 -0.14 15.05 11.10
CA PHE A 149 0.80 14.26 11.89
C PHE A 149 2.27 14.72 11.79
N GLY A 150 2.55 15.88 11.19
CA GLY A 150 3.92 16.33 10.91
C GLY A 150 4.86 16.38 12.13
N ALA A 151 4.31 16.60 13.34
CA ALA A 151 5.07 16.54 14.59
C ALA A 151 5.46 15.12 15.07
N LEU A 152 4.98 14.08 14.40
CA LEU A 152 5.24 12.67 14.74
C LEU A 152 6.14 12.01 13.69
N PRO A 153 7.48 11.96 13.88
CA PRO A 153 8.43 11.62 12.83
C PRO A 153 8.16 10.27 12.14
N ARG A 154 7.77 9.24 12.90
CA ARG A 154 7.50 7.91 12.36
C ARG A 154 6.28 7.86 11.43
N LEU A 155 5.23 8.64 11.76
CA LEU A 155 4.04 8.79 10.91
C LEU A 155 4.34 9.67 9.71
N ALA A 156 4.97 10.83 9.94
CA ALA A 156 5.33 11.77 8.90
C ALA A 156 6.22 11.13 7.82
N GLN A 157 7.23 10.35 8.21
CA GLN A 157 8.10 9.65 7.26
C GLN A 157 7.33 8.69 6.35
N LYS A 158 6.43 7.88 6.92
CA LYS A 158 5.61 6.93 6.12
C LYS A 158 4.61 7.66 5.22
N LEU A 159 3.99 8.73 5.72
CA LEU A 159 3.06 9.54 4.94
C LEU A 159 3.78 10.27 3.81
N GLN A 160 4.98 10.82 4.07
CA GLN A 160 5.81 11.42 3.05
C GLN A 160 6.13 10.43 1.93
N THR A 161 6.46 9.18 2.27
CA THR A 161 6.71 8.15 1.25
C THR A 161 5.46 7.87 0.39
N MET A 162 4.25 7.93 0.98
CA MET A 162 3.00 7.82 0.22
C MET A 162 2.79 9.00 -0.74
N VAL A 163 3.14 10.20 -0.30
CA VAL A 163 3.06 11.41 -1.14
C VAL A 163 4.12 11.37 -2.25
N ASP A 164 5.33 10.94 -1.93
CA ASP A 164 6.45 10.83 -2.90
C ASP A 164 6.14 9.89 -4.07
N VAL A 165 5.36 8.84 -3.85
CA VAL A 165 4.92 7.92 -4.92
C VAL A 165 3.66 8.41 -5.66
N GLY A 166 3.22 9.66 -5.45
CA GLY A 166 2.06 10.24 -6.13
C GLY A 166 0.70 9.78 -5.56
N LEU A 167 0.64 9.37 -4.28
CA LEU A 167 -0.60 8.96 -3.60
C LEU A 167 -1.11 10.02 -2.60
N GLY A 168 -0.70 11.28 -2.75
CA GLY A 168 -1.07 12.36 -1.84
C GLY A 168 -2.59 12.53 -1.70
N TYR A 169 -3.33 12.37 -2.79
CA TYR A 169 -4.79 12.50 -2.89
C TYR A 169 -5.57 11.31 -2.35
N VAL A 170 -4.94 10.16 -2.15
CA VAL A 170 -5.62 8.93 -1.71
C VAL A 170 -5.94 9.01 -0.21
N LYS A 171 -7.16 8.64 0.16
CA LYS A 171 -7.57 8.61 1.57
C LYS A 171 -6.95 7.44 2.31
N LEU A 172 -6.52 7.64 3.55
CA LEU A 172 -5.89 6.62 4.39
C LEU A 172 -6.77 5.37 4.57
N GLY A 173 -8.08 5.57 4.77
CA GLY A 173 -9.07 4.51 4.98
C GLY A 173 -9.79 4.06 3.71
N GLN A 174 -9.38 4.49 2.51
CA GLN A 174 -10.02 4.11 1.25
C GLN A 174 -9.97 2.60 1.06
N PRO A 175 -11.10 1.92 0.86
CA PRO A 175 -11.12 0.46 0.65
C PRO A 175 -10.23 0.05 -0.54
N SER A 176 -9.48 -1.03 -0.39
CA SER A 176 -8.61 -1.55 -1.45
C SER A 176 -9.35 -1.90 -2.75
N THR A 177 -10.64 -2.21 -2.65
CA THR A 177 -11.51 -2.50 -3.79
C THR A 177 -11.87 -1.26 -4.62
N GLN A 178 -11.59 -0.06 -4.10
CA GLN A 178 -11.80 1.22 -4.79
C GLN A 178 -10.51 1.81 -5.36
N LEU A 179 -9.37 1.18 -5.08
CA LEU A 179 -8.09 1.58 -5.65
C LEU A 179 -7.94 1.03 -7.07
N SER A 180 -7.42 1.84 -7.96
CA SER A 180 -6.95 1.38 -9.26
C SER A 180 -5.74 0.44 -9.10
N GLY A 181 -5.43 -0.35 -10.13
CA GLY A 181 -4.24 -1.22 -10.12
C GLY A 181 -2.96 -0.43 -9.88
N GLY A 182 -2.79 0.72 -10.52
CA GLY A 182 -1.63 1.59 -10.32
C GLY A 182 -1.53 2.17 -8.91
N GLU A 183 -2.65 2.57 -8.30
CA GLU A 183 -2.66 3.01 -6.90
C GLU A 183 -2.28 1.88 -5.94
N ALA A 184 -2.83 0.68 -6.13
CA ALA A 184 -2.48 -0.49 -5.33
C ALA A 184 -0.98 -0.82 -5.44
N GLN A 185 -0.42 -0.74 -6.63
CA GLN A 185 0.99 -0.94 -6.90
C GLN A 185 1.86 0.09 -6.16
N ARG A 186 1.50 1.37 -6.23
CA ARG A 186 2.23 2.44 -5.54
C ARG A 186 2.14 2.35 -4.02
N VAL A 187 1.02 1.86 -3.46
CA VAL A 187 0.93 1.54 -2.01
C VAL A 187 1.93 0.45 -1.63
N LYS A 188 2.11 -0.58 -2.47
CA LYS A 188 3.12 -1.62 -2.26
C LYS A 188 4.52 -1.03 -2.32
N LEU A 189 4.81 -0.19 -3.32
CA LEU A 189 6.10 0.49 -3.48
C LEU A 189 6.42 1.37 -2.26
N ALA A 190 5.48 2.21 -1.81
CA ALA A 190 5.65 3.04 -0.62
C ALA A 190 5.92 2.20 0.65
N THR A 191 5.31 1.02 0.75
CA THR A 191 5.54 0.11 1.87
C THR A 191 6.97 -0.42 1.86
N GLU A 192 7.48 -0.82 0.71
CA GLU A 192 8.87 -1.33 0.60
C GLU A 192 9.90 -0.22 0.85
N LEU A 193 9.67 1.00 0.35
CA LEU A 193 10.51 2.17 0.63
C LEU A 193 10.58 2.53 2.12
N SER A 194 9.50 2.29 2.85
CA SER A 194 9.43 2.56 4.29
C SER A 194 10.20 1.53 5.13
N ARG A 195 10.66 0.44 4.53
CA ARG A 195 11.42 -0.62 5.20
C ARG A 195 12.92 -0.38 5.08
N ARG A 196 13.67 -0.88 6.05
CA ARG A 196 15.13 -0.96 5.91
C ARG A 196 15.47 -2.02 4.86
N THR A 197 16.24 -1.65 3.88
CA THR A 197 16.78 -2.57 2.86
C THR A 197 18.15 -3.07 3.24
N THR A 198 18.49 -4.29 2.81
CA THR A 198 19.85 -4.85 2.92
C THR A 198 20.76 -4.37 1.79
N GLY A 199 20.21 -3.70 0.76
CA GLY A 199 20.93 -3.33 -0.46
C GLY A 199 21.19 -4.51 -1.41
N ARG A 200 20.51 -5.66 -1.22
CA ARG A 200 20.67 -6.87 -2.04
C ARG A 200 19.31 -7.46 -2.43
N THR A 201 18.31 -6.59 -2.59
CA THR A 201 16.96 -6.99 -3.00
C THR A 201 16.79 -6.74 -4.49
N LEU A 202 16.23 -7.73 -5.20
CA LEU A 202 15.77 -7.54 -6.58
C LEU A 202 14.28 -7.14 -6.54
N TYR A 203 13.98 -5.95 -7.04
CA TYR A 203 12.62 -5.49 -7.26
C TYR A 203 12.20 -5.72 -8.70
N VAL A 204 11.02 -6.27 -8.91
CA VAL A 204 10.39 -6.41 -10.23
C VAL A 204 9.15 -5.53 -10.24
N LEU A 205 9.17 -4.49 -11.08
CA LEU A 205 8.05 -3.54 -11.25
C LEU A 205 7.43 -3.74 -12.62
N ASP A 206 6.11 -3.81 -12.67
CA ASP A 206 5.35 -4.01 -13.91
C ASP A 206 4.51 -2.76 -14.19
N GLU A 207 4.92 -1.99 -15.19
CA GLU A 207 4.31 -0.73 -15.64
C GLU A 207 3.98 0.25 -14.47
N PRO A 208 4.97 0.65 -13.67
CA PRO A 208 4.72 1.48 -12.47
C PRO A 208 4.19 2.88 -12.79
N THR A 209 4.31 3.37 -14.02
CA THR A 209 3.79 4.68 -14.45
C THR A 209 2.32 4.65 -14.85
N THR A 210 1.68 3.48 -14.89
CA THR A 210 0.28 3.35 -15.32
C THR A 210 -0.66 4.25 -14.51
N GLY A 211 -1.39 5.13 -15.22
CA GLY A 211 -2.37 6.05 -14.62
C GLY A 211 -1.75 7.24 -13.89
N LEU A 212 -0.46 7.52 -14.08
CA LEU A 212 0.19 8.72 -13.54
C LEU A 212 0.11 9.90 -14.52
N HIS A 213 0.00 11.10 -13.95
CA HIS A 213 0.26 12.33 -14.67
C HIS A 213 1.79 12.53 -14.84
N MET A 214 2.23 13.23 -15.87
CA MET A 214 3.65 13.42 -16.17
C MET A 214 4.46 13.99 -14.98
N ALA A 215 3.88 14.90 -14.22
CA ALA A 215 4.53 15.47 -13.03
C ALA A 215 4.77 14.43 -11.90
N ASP A 216 3.94 13.39 -11.83
CA ASP A 216 4.09 12.33 -10.83
C ASP A 216 5.05 11.24 -11.30
N VAL A 217 5.29 11.11 -12.62
CA VAL A 217 6.31 10.21 -13.19
C VAL A 217 7.72 10.63 -12.74
N GLU A 218 8.00 11.94 -12.70
CA GLU A 218 9.29 12.46 -12.21
C GLU A 218 9.53 12.07 -10.75
N LYS A 219 8.55 12.29 -9.89
CA LYS A 219 8.62 11.86 -8.47
C LYS A 219 8.81 10.36 -8.31
N LEU A 220 8.10 9.57 -9.13
CA LEU A 220 8.25 8.12 -9.13
C LEU A 220 9.66 7.71 -9.55
N ASN A 221 10.25 8.37 -10.56
CA ASN A 221 11.63 8.14 -10.98
C ASN A 221 12.62 8.43 -9.85
N GLU A 222 12.48 9.54 -9.13
CA GLU A 222 13.32 9.83 -7.96
C GLU A 222 13.23 8.73 -6.90
N VAL A 223 12.04 8.17 -6.70
CA VAL A 223 11.79 7.08 -5.77
C VAL A 223 12.47 5.79 -6.23
N ILE A 224 12.38 5.47 -7.53
CA ILE A 224 13.05 4.32 -8.16
C ILE A 224 14.57 4.46 -8.03
N GLN A 225 15.13 5.64 -8.31
CA GLN A 225 16.56 5.90 -8.18
C GLN A 225 17.04 5.75 -6.71
N ARG A 226 16.28 6.26 -5.75
CA ARG A 226 16.60 6.05 -4.31
C ARG A 226 16.68 4.57 -3.93
N LEU A 227 15.86 3.69 -4.53
CA LEU A 227 15.96 2.23 -4.31
C LEU A 227 17.25 1.66 -4.92
N ALA A 228 17.62 2.10 -6.12
CA ALA A 228 18.87 1.70 -6.79
C ALA A 228 20.09 2.17 -6.01
N ASP A 229 20.12 3.45 -5.59
CA ASP A 229 21.20 4.05 -4.80
C ASP A 229 21.40 3.36 -3.45
N ALA A 230 20.35 2.77 -2.90
CA ALA A 230 20.44 1.95 -1.69
C ALA A 230 21.07 0.56 -1.94
N GLY A 231 21.60 0.29 -3.15
CA GLY A 231 22.31 -0.92 -3.54
C GLY A 231 21.42 -2.05 -4.07
N ASN A 232 20.12 -1.80 -4.25
CA ASN A 232 19.22 -2.81 -4.77
C ASN A 232 19.28 -2.89 -6.30
N SER A 233 18.84 -4.02 -6.84
CA SER A 233 18.64 -4.22 -8.28
C SER A 233 17.15 -4.05 -8.62
N LEU A 234 16.86 -3.39 -9.75
CA LEU A 234 15.49 -3.20 -10.22
C LEU A 234 15.36 -3.72 -11.65
N VAL A 235 14.34 -4.52 -11.89
CA VAL A 235 13.86 -4.91 -13.24
C VAL A 235 12.51 -4.26 -13.44
N ILE A 236 12.43 -3.36 -14.39
CA ILE A 236 11.24 -2.56 -14.65
C ILE A 236 10.72 -2.88 -16.06
N ILE A 237 9.48 -3.28 -16.15
CA ILE A 237 8.78 -3.40 -17.42
C ILE A 237 8.07 -2.09 -17.66
N GLU A 238 8.43 -1.37 -18.72
CA GLU A 238 7.90 -0.02 -18.97
C GLU A 238 7.87 0.33 -20.44
N HIS A 239 6.97 1.26 -20.77
CA HIS A 239 6.86 1.89 -22.08
C HIS A 239 7.09 3.39 -22.02
N ASN A 240 7.12 3.97 -20.83
CA ASN A 240 7.36 5.38 -20.61
C ASN A 240 8.84 5.73 -20.83
N LEU A 241 9.12 6.58 -21.82
CA LEU A 241 10.48 6.94 -22.21
C LEU A 241 11.23 7.69 -21.11
N ASP A 242 10.55 8.42 -20.24
CA ASP A 242 11.22 9.16 -19.16
C ASP A 242 11.75 8.22 -18.06
N VAL A 243 11.10 7.07 -17.86
CA VAL A 243 11.62 5.98 -17.01
C VAL A 243 12.73 5.22 -17.73
N ILE A 244 12.52 4.86 -19.00
CA ILE A 244 13.51 4.07 -19.78
C ILE A 244 14.84 4.80 -19.89
N LYS A 245 14.82 6.14 -20.06
CA LYS A 245 16.06 6.96 -20.11
C LYS A 245 16.89 6.97 -18.83
N THR A 246 16.29 6.65 -17.69
CA THR A 246 16.98 6.62 -16.38
C THR A 246 17.57 5.25 -16.05
N ALA A 247 17.36 4.25 -16.90
CA ALA A 247 17.86 2.89 -16.68
C ALA A 247 19.36 2.80 -17.01
N ASP A 248 20.11 2.05 -16.19
CA ASP A 248 21.51 1.72 -16.44
C ASP A 248 21.67 0.77 -17.64
N TYR A 249 20.68 -0.09 -17.88
CA TYR A 249 20.66 -1.08 -18.94
C TYR A 249 19.25 -1.31 -19.49
N VAL A 250 19.09 -1.32 -20.80
CA VAL A 250 17.81 -1.54 -21.48
C VAL A 250 17.83 -2.88 -22.22
N ILE A 251 16.81 -3.70 -21.99
CA ILE A 251 16.61 -4.97 -22.69
C ILE A 251 15.35 -4.85 -23.55
N ASP A 252 15.52 -4.91 -24.86
CA ASP A 252 14.41 -4.95 -25.80
C ASP A 252 14.01 -6.42 -26.05
N MET A 253 12.74 -6.75 -25.75
CA MET A 253 12.22 -8.09 -25.80
C MET A 253 11.27 -8.27 -27.00
N GLY A 254 11.77 -8.85 -28.08
CA GLY A 254 10.97 -9.27 -29.21
C GLY A 254 11.00 -8.34 -30.43
N LEU A 255 10.18 -8.63 -31.42
CA LEU A 255 9.96 -7.77 -32.58
C LEU A 255 9.29 -6.49 -32.10
N SER A 256 10.06 -5.43 -32.04
CA SER A 256 9.59 -4.11 -31.66
C SER A 256 8.41 -3.70 -32.54
N LEU A 257 7.32 -3.25 -31.91
CA LEU A 257 6.20 -2.60 -32.61
C LEU A 257 6.61 -1.30 -33.33
N ILE A 258 7.88 -0.91 -33.23
CA ILE A 258 8.48 0.29 -33.83
C ILE A 258 8.91 0.05 -35.30
N HIS A 259 8.88 -1.18 -35.78
CA HIS A 259 9.17 -1.50 -37.18
C HIS A 259 7.89 -1.54 -38.04
N ILE A 260 7.03 -0.56 -37.87
CA ILE A 260 5.95 -0.28 -38.81
C ILE A 260 6.25 1.01 -39.56
#